data_ec73a23bde5c2787bd05bc9e796be4bf
#
_entry.id   ec73a23bde5c2787bd05bc9e796be4bf
#
_cell.length_a   1.000
_cell.length_b   1.000
_cell.length_c   1.000
_cell.angle_alpha   90.00
_cell.angle_beta   90.00
_cell.angle_gamma   90.00
#
_symmetry.space_group_name_H-M   'P 1'
#
loop_
_entity.id
_entity.type
_entity.pdbx_description
1 polymer ?
#
loop_
_entity_poly.entity_id
_entity_poly.type
_entity_poly.pdbx_seq_one_letter_code
_entity_poly.pdbx_strand_id
1 'polypeptide(L)'
;EISHIPLFIYHPDYKHNNGQRRSVVSQNIDLMPTFLENHNINIPKEVQGKSLLSFLEKEESTDHSALFGYWGGGVNITDGKYTYFKYPEKMSRKDPYQYTLMPTHLRQFFTLEELKTAQMEKPFSFTKGVPVMKIKNDDKGPSIGNSNGGDNMGFVDTESALYDMINDPGQLNKLDDEKIILKMDNLIYDKMIENDAPKEVVNRFFKK
;
A
#
# COMPACT_ATOMS: atom_id res chain seq x y z
N GLU A 1 -3.87 10.18 9.99
CA GLU A 1 -3.20 9.75 11.25
C GLU A 1 -2.97 8.24 11.30
N ILE A 2 -3.90 7.41 10.81
CA ILE A 2 -3.80 5.92 10.92
C ILE A 2 -2.57 5.35 10.19
N SER A 3 -2.17 5.93 9.09
CA SER A 3 -1.02 5.47 8.27
C SER A 3 0.29 6.20 8.58
N HIS A 4 0.23 7.32 9.33
CA HIS A 4 1.41 8.08 9.73
C HIS A 4 1.76 7.76 11.18
N ILE A 5 2.42 6.61 11.38
CA ILE A 5 2.83 6.12 12.70
C ILE A 5 4.26 6.57 13.02
N PRO A 6 4.57 6.89 14.30
CA PRO A 6 5.92 7.25 14.70
C PRO A 6 6.90 6.08 14.51
N LEU A 7 8.09 6.39 13.98
CA LEU A 7 9.21 5.46 13.93
C LEU A 7 10.42 6.09 14.65
N PHE A 8 10.92 5.42 15.69
CA PHE A 8 12.11 5.81 16.42
C PHE A 8 13.15 4.71 16.28
N ILE A 9 14.34 5.08 15.83
CA ILE A 9 15.47 4.16 15.66
C ILE A 9 16.62 4.64 16.54
N TYR A 10 17.16 3.74 17.36
CA TYR A 10 18.44 3.93 18.05
C TYR A 10 19.42 2.90 17.52
N HIS A 11 20.62 3.37 17.18
CA HIS A 11 21.72 2.51 16.75
C HIS A 11 23.03 3.02 17.37
N PRO A 12 23.84 2.16 18.03
CA PRO A 12 25.02 2.59 18.77
C PRO A 12 26.10 3.27 17.91
N ASP A 13 26.24 2.85 16.64
CA ASP A 13 27.24 3.41 15.74
C ASP A 13 26.85 4.81 15.23
N TYR A 14 25.54 5.15 15.27
CA TYR A 14 24.99 6.44 14.84
C TYR A 14 24.58 7.33 16.01
N LYS A 15 25.11 7.06 17.23
CA LYS A 15 24.76 7.81 18.45
C LYS A 15 25.05 9.31 18.36
N HIS A 16 25.98 9.73 17.50
CA HIS A 16 26.29 11.15 17.25
C HIS A 16 25.12 11.89 16.57
N ASN A 17 24.17 11.17 15.98
CA ASN A 17 22.95 11.69 15.38
C ASN A 17 21.72 11.54 16.28
N ASN A 18 21.89 11.20 17.56
CA ASN A 18 20.77 11.04 18.49
C ASN A 18 19.90 12.31 18.59
N GLY A 19 18.58 12.10 18.62
CA GLY A 19 17.58 13.17 18.69
C GLY A 19 17.33 13.89 17.38
N GLN A 20 18.00 13.54 16.31
CA GLN A 20 17.73 14.10 14.98
C GLN A 20 16.44 13.53 14.40
N ARG A 21 15.75 14.36 13.61
CA ARG A 21 14.58 13.95 12.84
C ARG A 21 14.98 13.75 11.38
N ARG A 22 14.30 12.80 10.74
CA ARG A 22 14.38 12.52 9.30
C ARG A 22 13.01 12.68 8.67
N SER A 23 12.96 13.24 7.48
CA SER A 23 11.73 13.45 6.71
C SER A 23 11.51 12.41 5.61
N VAL A 24 12.39 11.41 5.51
CA VAL A 24 12.25 10.34 4.54
C VAL A 24 10.95 9.56 4.74
N VAL A 25 10.27 9.29 3.64
CA VAL A 25 9.09 8.41 3.65
C VAL A 25 9.56 6.98 3.89
N SER A 26 9.06 6.35 4.93
CA SER A 26 9.39 4.97 5.30
C SER A 26 8.12 4.14 5.52
N GLN A 27 8.26 2.83 5.34
CA GLN A 27 7.18 1.86 5.54
C GLN A 27 7.66 0.70 6.43
N ASN A 28 6.74 -0.03 7.04
CA ASN A 28 7.10 -1.19 7.86
C ASN A 28 7.89 -2.26 7.08
N ILE A 29 7.70 -2.36 5.76
CA ILE A 29 8.47 -3.28 4.91
C ILE A 29 9.96 -2.93 4.85
N ASP A 30 10.36 -1.71 5.19
CA ASP A 30 11.74 -1.24 5.20
C ASP A 30 12.52 -1.73 6.42
N LEU A 31 11.84 -2.19 7.47
CA LEU A 31 12.48 -2.69 8.69
C LEU A 31 13.26 -3.97 8.43
N MET A 32 12.69 -4.92 7.66
CA MET A 32 13.38 -6.18 7.37
C MET A 32 14.72 -5.98 6.66
N PRO A 33 14.78 -5.27 5.51
CA PRO A 33 16.07 -5.02 4.84
C PRO A 33 17.02 -4.22 5.71
N THR A 34 16.54 -3.31 6.56
CA THR A 34 17.36 -2.58 7.52
C THR A 34 18.04 -3.51 8.51
N PHE A 35 17.32 -4.46 9.09
CA PHE A 35 17.92 -5.46 10.00
C PHE A 35 18.90 -6.39 9.29
N LEU A 36 18.55 -6.84 8.08
CA LEU A 36 19.45 -7.71 7.31
C LEU A 36 20.76 -7.01 6.99
N GLU A 37 20.71 -5.78 6.50
CA GLU A 37 21.91 -4.99 6.21
C GLU A 37 22.72 -4.72 7.46
N ASN A 38 22.09 -4.35 8.58
CA ASN A 38 22.76 -4.12 9.85
C ASN A 38 23.54 -5.34 10.34
N HIS A 39 23.09 -6.54 10.00
CA HIS A 39 23.77 -7.78 10.33
C HIS A 39 24.66 -8.34 9.21
N ASN A 40 24.93 -7.55 8.17
CA ASN A 40 25.69 -7.96 6.99
C ASN A 40 25.13 -9.22 6.30
N ILE A 41 23.81 -9.39 6.33
CA ILE A 41 23.09 -10.47 5.65
C ILE A 41 22.58 -9.94 4.32
N ASN A 42 22.77 -10.72 3.26
CA ASN A 42 22.26 -10.35 1.94
C ASN A 42 20.73 -10.22 1.95
N ILE A 43 20.25 -9.10 1.43
CA ILE A 43 18.81 -8.87 1.28
C ILE A 43 18.28 -9.74 0.13
N PRO A 44 17.31 -10.63 0.38
CA PRO A 44 16.70 -11.43 -0.68
C PRO A 44 16.06 -10.55 -1.76
N LYS A 45 16.13 -10.98 -3.01
CA LYS A 45 15.60 -10.23 -4.16
C LYS A 45 14.08 -9.99 -4.13
N GLU A 46 13.36 -10.79 -3.36
CA GLU A 46 11.90 -10.68 -3.17
C GLU A 46 11.51 -9.61 -2.16
N VAL A 47 12.48 -9.06 -1.43
CA VAL A 47 12.25 -7.97 -0.46
C VAL A 47 12.05 -6.67 -1.22
N GLN A 48 10.88 -6.06 -1.07
CA GLN A 48 10.52 -4.82 -1.76
C GLN A 48 10.83 -3.56 -0.94
N GLY A 49 11.01 -3.70 0.38
CA GLY A 49 11.43 -2.61 1.25
C GLY A 49 12.88 -2.21 0.99
N LYS A 50 13.25 -1.03 1.46
CA LYS A 50 14.59 -0.44 1.36
C LYS A 50 15.18 -0.25 2.75
N SER A 51 16.48 -0.49 2.89
CA SER A 51 17.15 -0.25 4.18
C SER A 51 17.13 1.23 4.56
N LEU A 52 16.93 1.48 5.84
CA LEU A 52 16.94 2.82 6.42
C LEU A 52 18.29 3.19 7.02
N LEU A 53 19.34 2.34 6.96
CA LEU A 53 20.61 2.61 7.60
C LEU A 53 21.29 3.87 7.08
N SER A 54 21.25 4.13 5.77
CA SER A 54 21.85 5.35 5.19
C SER A 54 21.22 6.62 5.75
N PHE A 55 19.92 6.58 6.11
CA PHE A 55 19.22 7.73 6.70
C PHE A 55 19.56 7.95 8.17
N LEU A 56 20.16 6.99 8.86
CA LEU A 56 20.68 7.18 10.20
C LEU A 56 21.92 8.08 10.18
N GLU A 57 22.73 8.01 9.12
CA GLU A 57 23.92 8.85 8.97
C GLU A 57 23.56 10.28 8.56
N LYS A 58 22.79 10.43 7.50
CA LYS A 58 22.41 11.73 6.93
C LYS A 58 21.04 11.72 6.29
N GLU A 59 20.43 12.89 6.18
CA GLU A 59 19.25 13.08 5.35
C GLU A 59 19.66 12.99 3.88
N GLU A 60 19.17 12.00 3.17
CA GLU A 60 19.34 11.90 1.73
C GLU A 60 18.03 12.28 1.04
N SER A 61 18.10 13.14 0.02
CA SER A 61 16.97 13.37 -0.85
C SER A 61 16.75 12.12 -1.69
N THR A 62 15.64 11.43 -1.47
CA THR A 62 15.29 10.25 -2.25
C THR A 62 13.88 10.41 -2.76
N ASP A 63 13.63 9.94 -3.97
CA ASP A 63 12.28 9.82 -4.53
C ASP A 63 11.53 8.64 -3.86
N HIS A 64 11.44 8.69 -2.53
CA HIS A 64 10.67 7.71 -1.77
C HIS A 64 9.20 8.09 -1.81
N SER A 65 8.41 7.15 -2.27
CA SER A 65 6.95 7.24 -2.17
C SER A 65 6.43 5.95 -1.55
N ALA A 66 5.37 6.07 -0.76
CA ALA A 66 4.76 4.95 -0.06
C ALA A 66 3.30 4.78 -0.48
N LEU A 67 2.95 3.57 -0.95
CA LEU A 67 1.57 3.16 -1.11
C LEU A 67 1.01 2.76 0.25
N PHE A 68 -0.24 3.12 0.51
CA PHE A 68 -0.96 2.67 1.69
C PHE A 68 -2.45 2.55 1.39
N GLY A 69 -3.16 1.90 2.28
CA GLY A 69 -4.58 1.65 2.10
C GLY A 69 -4.96 0.28 2.64
N TYR A 70 -6.10 -0.23 2.22
CA TYR A 70 -6.55 -1.56 2.59
C TYR A 70 -7.32 -2.20 1.45
N TRP A 71 -7.34 -3.50 1.48
CA TRP A 71 -7.93 -4.32 0.43
C TRP A 71 -9.39 -3.93 0.14
N GLY A 72 -9.70 -3.78 -1.14
CA GLY A 72 -11.03 -3.39 -1.61
C GLY A 72 -11.35 -1.90 -1.52
N GLY A 73 -10.52 -1.11 -0.85
CA GLY A 73 -10.66 0.34 -0.72
C GLY A 73 -10.00 1.13 -1.85
N GLY A 74 -9.64 2.38 -1.54
CA GLY A 74 -8.80 3.22 -2.39
C GLY A 74 -7.35 2.78 -2.39
N VAL A 75 -6.61 3.20 -3.39
CA VAL A 75 -5.16 3.15 -3.43
C VAL A 75 -4.63 4.54 -3.14
N ASN A 76 -3.83 4.67 -2.11
CA ASN A 76 -3.33 5.96 -1.65
C ASN A 76 -1.81 5.99 -1.78
N ILE A 77 -1.26 7.17 -2.01
CA ILE A 77 0.19 7.35 -2.09
C ILE A 77 0.61 8.65 -1.40
N THR A 78 1.81 8.63 -0.83
CA THR A 78 2.48 9.85 -0.38
C THR A 78 3.91 9.89 -0.90
N ASP A 79 4.38 11.09 -1.26
CA ASP A 79 5.78 11.38 -1.59
C ASP A 79 6.48 12.18 -0.47
N GLY A 80 5.85 12.25 0.71
CA GLY A 80 6.31 13.01 1.87
C GLY A 80 5.85 14.46 1.89
N LYS A 81 5.60 15.08 0.74
CA LYS A 81 5.02 16.42 0.63
C LYS A 81 3.53 16.36 0.37
N TYR A 82 3.13 15.55 -0.59
CA TYR A 82 1.73 15.37 -0.95
C TYR A 82 1.24 14.00 -0.54
N THR A 83 -0.04 13.92 -0.20
CA THR A 83 -0.77 12.66 -0.02
C THR A 83 -1.98 12.67 -0.93
N TYR A 84 -2.10 11.62 -1.74
CA TYR A 84 -3.20 11.47 -2.67
C TYR A 84 -3.99 10.20 -2.37
N PHE A 85 -5.27 10.37 -2.13
CA PHE A 85 -6.25 9.31 -1.94
C PHE A 85 -6.96 9.10 -3.27
N LYS A 86 -6.70 7.96 -3.92
CA LYS A 86 -7.35 7.63 -5.18
C LYS A 86 -8.39 6.55 -4.96
N TYR A 87 -9.62 6.89 -5.27
CA TYR A 87 -10.74 5.96 -5.23
C TYR A 87 -11.14 5.54 -6.65
N PRO A 88 -11.68 4.31 -6.84
CA PRO A 88 -12.27 3.93 -8.11
C PRO A 88 -13.58 4.68 -8.30
N GLU A 89 -13.98 4.90 -9.55
CA GLU A 89 -15.25 5.60 -9.85
C GLU A 89 -16.45 4.93 -9.19
N LYS A 90 -16.41 3.61 -9.03
CA LYS A 90 -17.46 2.84 -8.37
C LYS A 90 -16.84 1.90 -7.35
N MET A 91 -17.18 2.11 -6.10
CA MET A 91 -16.85 1.17 -5.04
C MET A 91 -17.81 0.00 -5.09
N SER A 92 -17.27 -1.22 -5.20
CA SER A 92 -18.07 -2.45 -5.18
C SER A 92 -17.32 -3.54 -4.43
N ARG A 93 -18.01 -4.28 -3.59
CA ARG A 93 -17.48 -5.46 -2.90
C ARG A 93 -17.33 -6.67 -3.82
N LYS A 94 -18.09 -6.70 -4.92
CA LYS A 94 -18.12 -7.83 -5.86
C LYS A 94 -16.95 -7.85 -6.82
N ASP A 95 -16.32 -6.68 -7.04
CA ASP A 95 -15.32 -6.54 -8.09
C ASP A 95 -13.92 -7.01 -7.71
N PRO A 96 -13.45 -6.87 -6.43
CA PRO A 96 -12.10 -7.29 -6.11
C PRO A 96 -11.97 -8.81 -6.06
N TYR A 97 -10.93 -9.31 -6.73
CA TYR A 97 -10.44 -10.67 -6.51
C TYR A 97 -9.49 -10.69 -5.33
N GLN A 98 -9.43 -11.81 -4.66
CA GLN A 98 -8.39 -12.14 -3.69
C GLN A 98 -7.32 -12.96 -4.38
N TYR A 99 -6.05 -12.61 -4.13
CA TYR A 99 -4.90 -13.38 -4.57
C TYR A 99 -4.19 -13.86 -3.32
N THR A 100 -4.07 -15.17 -3.15
CA THR A 100 -3.58 -15.73 -1.90
C THR A 100 -2.80 -17.02 -2.09
N LEU A 101 -1.82 -17.23 -1.22
CA LEU A 101 -1.17 -18.53 -1.01
C LEU A 101 -1.84 -19.32 0.12
N MET A 102 -2.72 -18.66 0.87
CA MET A 102 -3.41 -19.28 2.00
C MET A 102 -4.80 -19.76 1.53
N PRO A 103 -5.18 -21.03 1.76
CA PRO A 103 -6.44 -21.61 1.27
C PRO A 103 -7.65 -21.21 2.13
N THR A 104 -7.55 -20.10 2.86
CA THR A 104 -8.60 -19.60 3.75
C THR A 104 -8.58 -18.08 3.78
N HIS A 105 -9.65 -17.46 4.23
CA HIS A 105 -9.60 -16.10 4.77
C HIS A 105 -8.75 -16.07 6.06
N LEU A 106 -8.39 -14.89 6.51
CA LEU A 106 -7.57 -14.74 7.72
C LEU A 106 -8.19 -15.37 8.98
N ARG A 107 -9.52 -15.39 9.07
CA ARG A 107 -10.26 -15.86 10.26
C ARG A 107 -11.31 -16.91 10.00
N GLN A 108 -11.52 -17.33 8.75
CA GLN A 108 -12.55 -18.29 8.37
C GLN A 108 -12.20 -19.00 7.07
N PHE A 109 -12.86 -20.12 6.80
CA PHE A 109 -12.73 -20.81 5.51
C PHE A 109 -13.42 -20.04 4.40
N PHE A 110 -12.98 -20.26 3.17
CA PHE A 110 -13.74 -19.82 1.99
C PHE A 110 -15.08 -20.53 1.93
N THR A 111 -16.09 -19.82 1.47
CA THR A 111 -17.40 -20.41 1.16
C THR A 111 -17.31 -21.34 -0.08
N LEU A 112 -18.28 -22.22 -0.24
CA LEU A 112 -18.34 -23.06 -1.45
C LEU A 112 -18.49 -22.21 -2.73
N GLU A 113 -19.20 -21.09 -2.65
CA GLU A 113 -19.40 -20.19 -3.79
C GLU A 113 -18.10 -19.49 -4.17
N GLU A 114 -17.31 -19.05 -3.20
CA GLU A 114 -15.96 -18.53 -3.45
C GLU A 114 -15.08 -19.61 -4.08
N LEU A 115 -15.03 -20.81 -3.51
CA LEU A 115 -14.19 -21.92 -4.00
C LEU A 115 -14.56 -22.34 -5.44
N LYS A 116 -15.82 -22.26 -5.85
CA LYS A 116 -16.21 -22.51 -7.25
C LYS A 116 -15.58 -21.53 -8.23
N THR A 117 -15.16 -20.36 -7.78
CA THR A 117 -14.50 -19.33 -8.60
C THR A 117 -12.98 -19.42 -8.57
N ALA A 118 -12.43 -20.31 -7.73
CA ALA A 118 -11.00 -20.42 -7.53
C ALA A 118 -10.26 -20.83 -8.81
N GLN A 119 -9.21 -20.10 -9.14
CA GLN A 119 -8.33 -20.35 -10.28
C GLN A 119 -6.89 -20.23 -9.84
N MET A 120 -6.01 -21.01 -10.46
CA MET A 120 -4.57 -20.82 -10.26
C MET A 120 -4.05 -19.77 -11.24
N GLU A 121 -3.37 -18.79 -10.71
CA GLU A 121 -2.71 -17.74 -11.48
C GLU A 121 -1.20 -17.87 -11.40
N LYS A 122 -0.50 -17.20 -12.31
CA LYS A 122 0.95 -17.13 -12.33
C LYS A 122 1.48 -16.56 -11.00
N PRO A 123 2.68 -16.98 -10.57
CA PRO A 123 3.31 -16.40 -9.40
C PRO A 123 3.57 -14.90 -9.61
N PHE A 124 3.48 -14.12 -8.55
CA PHE A 124 4.04 -12.78 -8.49
C PHE A 124 5.56 -12.83 -8.27
N SER A 125 6.27 -11.76 -8.57
CA SER A 125 7.73 -11.66 -8.40
C SER A 125 8.18 -12.01 -6.98
N PHE A 126 7.36 -11.68 -5.98
CA PHE A 126 7.63 -11.90 -4.56
C PHE A 126 7.14 -13.26 -4.02
N THR A 127 6.48 -14.10 -4.82
CA THR A 127 5.98 -15.42 -4.35
C THR A 127 6.95 -16.56 -4.62
N LYS A 128 8.20 -16.27 -4.96
CA LYS A 128 9.28 -17.26 -5.19
C LYS A 128 8.92 -18.36 -6.18
N GLY A 129 8.17 -18.03 -7.23
CA GLY A 129 7.71 -18.97 -8.24
C GLY A 129 6.51 -19.83 -7.83
N VAL A 130 5.94 -19.60 -6.66
CA VAL A 130 4.75 -20.32 -6.20
C VAL A 130 3.51 -19.66 -6.84
N PRO A 131 2.70 -20.42 -7.61
CA PRO A 131 1.44 -19.93 -8.16
C PRO A 131 0.49 -19.47 -7.05
N VAL A 132 -0.31 -18.47 -7.32
CA VAL A 132 -1.29 -17.95 -6.38
C VAL A 132 -2.69 -18.39 -6.75
N MET A 133 -3.53 -18.57 -5.75
CA MET A 133 -4.96 -18.81 -5.96
C MET A 133 -5.66 -17.46 -6.09
N LYS A 134 -6.35 -17.27 -7.22
CA LYS A 134 -7.26 -16.16 -7.47
C LYS A 134 -8.68 -16.60 -7.17
N ILE A 135 -9.34 -15.88 -6.32
CA ILE A 135 -10.71 -16.18 -5.89
C ILE A 135 -11.56 -14.92 -5.97
N LYS A 136 -12.77 -15.04 -6.51
CA LYS A 136 -13.70 -13.93 -6.53
C LYS A 136 -14.24 -13.68 -5.13
N ASN A 137 -14.33 -12.43 -4.73
CA ASN A 137 -14.94 -12.10 -3.46
C ASN A 137 -16.44 -12.41 -3.48
N ASP A 138 -16.93 -13.06 -2.43
CA ASP A 138 -18.34 -13.26 -2.16
C ASP A 138 -18.86 -12.07 -1.33
N ASP A 139 -20.05 -11.56 -1.67
CA ASP A 139 -20.73 -10.51 -0.90
C ASP A 139 -20.96 -10.87 0.57
N LYS A 140 -20.88 -12.16 0.89
CA LYS A 140 -21.04 -12.70 2.24
C LYS A 140 -19.75 -12.80 3.03
N GLY A 141 -18.60 -12.47 2.41
CA GLY A 141 -17.30 -12.45 3.07
C GLY A 141 -17.27 -11.48 4.25
N PRO A 142 -16.28 -11.62 5.17
CA PRO A 142 -16.19 -10.77 6.35
C PRO A 142 -16.11 -9.32 5.90
N SER A 143 -17.12 -8.54 6.28
CA SER A 143 -17.13 -7.12 6.06
C SER A 143 -15.97 -6.48 6.83
N ILE A 144 -15.07 -5.83 6.14
CA ILE A 144 -14.15 -4.92 6.77
C ILE A 144 -14.97 -3.71 7.23
N GLY A 145 -15.23 -3.65 8.53
CA GLY A 145 -16.07 -2.63 9.13
C GLY A 145 -17.57 -2.97 9.15
N ASN A 146 -18.26 -2.35 10.05
CA ASN A 146 -19.71 -2.49 10.30
C ASN A 146 -20.49 -1.77 9.19
N SER A 147 -20.42 -2.28 7.96
CA SER A 147 -21.12 -1.66 6.85
C SER A 147 -22.57 -2.14 6.83
N ASN A 148 -23.48 -1.24 7.11
CA ASN A 148 -24.91 -1.41 6.93
C ASN A 148 -25.29 -1.54 5.43
N GLY A 149 -24.62 -2.43 4.69
CA GLY A 149 -25.07 -2.87 3.38
C GLY A 149 -24.98 -1.89 2.20
N GLY A 150 -24.21 -0.79 2.32
CA GLY A 150 -24.02 0.13 1.20
C GLY A 150 -22.93 -0.34 0.21
N ASP A 151 -23.06 0.04 -1.06
CA ASP A 151 -22.09 -0.28 -2.12
C ASP A 151 -20.68 0.30 -1.86
N ASN A 152 -20.57 1.35 -1.06
CA ASN A 152 -19.33 2.04 -0.72
C ASN A 152 -18.54 1.42 0.45
N MET A 153 -18.86 0.20 0.86
CA MET A 153 -18.14 -0.55 1.90
C MET A 153 -18.07 0.16 3.27
N GLY A 154 -18.99 1.09 3.56
CA GLY A 154 -19.03 1.84 4.81
C GLY A 154 -18.08 3.04 4.85
N PHE A 155 -17.44 3.40 3.74
CA PHE A 155 -16.71 4.66 3.63
C PHE A 155 -17.68 5.83 3.53
N VAL A 156 -17.41 6.87 4.28
CA VAL A 156 -18.21 8.09 4.27
C VAL A 156 -17.83 8.99 3.10
N ASP A 157 -16.54 8.98 2.74
CA ASP A 157 -15.98 9.76 1.65
C ASP A 157 -15.17 8.84 0.73
N THR A 158 -15.58 8.75 -0.53
CA THR A 158 -14.96 7.93 -1.56
C THR A 158 -14.55 8.74 -2.78
N GLU A 159 -14.48 10.05 -2.66
CA GLU A 159 -13.94 10.94 -3.68
C GLU A 159 -12.42 11.00 -3.58
N SER A 160 -11.76 10.96 -4.74
CA SER A 160 -10.32 11.15 -4.79
C SER A 160 -9.95 12.53 -4.28
N ALA A 161 -8.89 12.63 -3.49
CA ALA A 161 -8.50 13.87 -2.84
C ALA A 161 -6.98 13.98 -2.69
N LEU A 162 -6.46 15.17 -2.96
CA LEU A 162 -5.04 15.52 -2.81
C LEU A 162 -4.87 16.49 -1.64
N TYR A 163 -3.81 16.30 -0.85
CA TYR A 163 -3.47 17.19 0.28
C TYR A 163 -1.97 17.51 0.31
N ASP A 164 -1.64 18.73 0.77
CA ASP A 164 -0.26 19.15 1.07
C ASP A 164 0.05 18.87 2.55
N MET A 165 0.84 17.84 2.81
CA MET A 165 1.16 17.42 4.17
C MET A 165 2.10 18.36 4.90
N ILE A 166 2.80 19.24 4.19
CA ILE A 166 3.70 20.24 4.80
C ILE A 166 2.89 21.44 5.31
N ASN A 167 1.98 21.96 4.49
CA ASN A 167 1.21 23.15 4.82
C ASN A 167 -0.13 22.85 5.49
N ASP A 168 -0.67 21.64 5.28
CA ASP A 168 -1.94 21.18 5.84
C ASP A 168 -1.81 19.74 6.39
N PRO A 169 -1.02 19.50 7.44
CA PRO A 169 -0.83 18.16 8.02
C PRO A 169 -2.13 17.56 8.57
N GLY A 170 -3.14 18.40 8.82
CA GLY A 170 -4.47 17.96 9.24
C GLY A 170 -5.36 17.47 8.10
N GLN A 171 -4.95 17.64 6.84
CA GLN A 171 -5.72 17.27 5.64
C GLN A 171 -7.13 17.89 5.63
N LEU A 172 -7.22 19.16 5.98
CA LEU A 172 -8.48 19.89 6.06
C LEU A 172 -8.89 20.52 4.72
N ASN A 173 -7.89 20.82 3.87
CA ASN A 173 -8.07 21.55 2.62
C ASN A 173 -7.63 20.69 1.44
N LYS A 174 -8.59 20.19 0.67
CA LYS A 174 -8.31 19.50 -0.60
C LYS A 174 -7.64 20.45 -1.58
N LEU A 175 -6.61 19.97 -2.27
CA LEU A 175 -5.97 20.68 -3.37
C LEU A 175 -6.59 20.24 -4.70
N ASP A 176 -6.82 21.23 -5.57
CA ASP A 176 -7.26 21.03 -6.95
C ASP A 176 -6.14 21.49 -7.90
N ASP A 177 -5.08 20.68 -7.99
CA ASP A 177 -3.93 20.90 -8.88
C ASP A 177 -3.76 19.70 -9.80
N GLU A 178 -4.23 19.84 -11.03
CA GLU A 178 -4.20 18.78 -12.04
C GLU A 178 -2.79 18.25 -12.32
N LYS A 179 -1.76 19.09 -12.24
CA LYS A 179 -0.36 18.67 -12.49
C LYS A 179 0.14 17.77 -11.37
N ILE A 180 -0.18 18.13 -10.12
CA ILE A 180 0.21 17.31 -8.97
C ILE A 180 -0.62 16.03 -8.96
N ILE A 181 -1.91 16.09 -9.22
CA ILE A 181 -2.78 14.92 -9.35
C ILE A 181 -2.21 13.96 -10.39
N LEU A 182 -1.87 14.45 -11.58
CA LEU A 182 -1.27 13.62 -12.64
C LEU A 182 0.07 13.00 -12.21
N LYS A 183 0.92 13.76 -11.51
CA LYS A 183 2.16 13.22 -10.93
C LYS A 183 1.88 12.06 -9.99
N MET A 184 0.93 12.25 -9.06
CA MET A 184 0.58 11.24 -8.06
C MET A 184 -0.10 10.02 -8.70
N ASP A 185 -0.92 10.22 -9.72
CA ASP A 185 -1.52 9.15 -10.52
C ASP A 185 -0.45 8.29 -11.21
N ASN A 186 0.54 8.92 -11.81
CA ASN A 186 1.66 8.20 -12.43
C ASN A 186 2.45 7.41 -11.38
N LEU A 187 2.73 7.99 -10.21
CA LEU A 187 3.41 7.29 -9.12
C LEU A 187 2.61 6.07 -8.63
N ILE A 188 1.28 6.17 -8.49
CA ILE A 188 0.43 5.03 -8.14
C ILE A 188 0.52 3.96 -9.23
N TYR A 189 0.36 4.36 -10.49
CA TYR A 189 0.40 3.43 -11.62
C TYR A 189 1.74 2.69 -11.69
N ASP A 190 2.86 3.41 -11.61
CA ASP A 190 4.20 2.83 -11.67
C ASP A 190 4.42 1.85 -10.51
N LYS A 191 4.01 2.22 -9.28
CA LYS A 191 4.08 1.34 -8.11
C LYS A 191 3.19 0.10 -8.25
N MET A 192 2.02 0.22 -8.85
CA MET A 192 1.17 -0.94 -9.12
C MET A 192 1.82 -1.91 -10.10
N ILE A 193 2.41 -1.39 -11.17
CA ILE A 193 3.12 -2.21 -12.18
C ILE A 193 4.39 -2.84 -11.58
N GLU A 194 5.18 -2.08 -10.83
CA GLU A 194 6.38 -2.54 -10.14
C GLU A 194 6.07 -3.72 -9.18
N ASN A 195 4.88 -3.75 -8.62
CA ASN A 195 4.41 -4.77 -7.68
C ASN A 195 3.50 -5.83 -8.32
N ASP A 196 3.59 -6.03 -9.62
CA ASP A 196 2.81 -7.04 -10.37
C ASP A 196 1.30 -6.94 -10.20
N ALA A 197 0.75 -5.73 -9.99
CA ALA A 197 -0.69 -5.58 -9.80
C ALA A 197 -1.47 -6.19 -10.99
N PRO A 198 -2.45 -7.05 -10.73
CA PRO A 198 -3.26 -7.64 -11.79
C PRO A 198 -3.97 -6.58 -12.63
N LYS A 199 -4.14 -6.86 -13.94
CA LYS A 199 -4.76 -5.91 -14.87
C LYS A 199 -6.11 -5.40 -14.42
N GLU A 200 -6.94 -6.26 -13.84
CA GLU A 200 -8.25 -5.86 -13.32
C GLU A 200 -8.16 -4.92 -12.13
N VAL A 201 -7.09 -5.01 -11.32
CA VAL A 201 -6.83 -4.07 -10.22
C VAL A 201 -6.41 -2.73 -10.80
N VAL A 202 -5.47 -2.73 -11.77
CA VAL A 202 -5.05 -1.50 -12.46
C VAL A 202 -6.24 -0.83 -13.15
N ASN A 203 -7.05 -1.59 -13.90
CA ASN A 203 -8.20 -1.07 -14.64
C ASN A 203 -9.32 -0.54 -13.73
N ARG A 204 -9.34 -0.93 -12.46
CA ARG A 204 -10.28 -0.40 -11.48
C ARG A 204 -10.02 1.08 -11.17
N PHE A 205 -8.75 1.50 -11.21
CA PHE A 205 -8.32 2.86 -10.87
C PHE A 205 -7.94 3.69 -12.08
N PHE A 206 -7.52 3.03 -13.17
CA PHE A 206 -7.05 3.67 -14.39
C PHE A 206 -7.78 3.06 -15.58
N LYS A 207 -8.77 3.78 -16.10
CA LYS A 207 -9.40 3.41 -17.37
C LYS A 207 -8.41 3.70 -18.49
N LYS A 208 -8.07 2.67 -19.25
CA LYS A 208 -7.45 2.83 -20.57
C LYS A 208 -8.51 2.71 -21.66
#